data_0d24f0493e6fd29da2a3647fa26a154d
#
_entry.id   0d24f0493e6fd29da2a3647fa26a154d
#
_cell.length_a   1.000
_cell.length_b   1.000
_cell.length_c   1.000
_cell.angle_alpha   90.00
_cell.angle_beta   90.00
_cell.angle_gamma   90.00
#
_symmetry.space_group_name_H-M   'P 1'
#
loop_
_entity.id
_entity.type
_entity.pdbx_description
1 polymer ?
#
loop_
_entity_poly.entity_id
_entity_poly.type
_entity_poly.pdbx_seq_one_letter_code
_entity_poly.pdbx_strand_id
1 'polypeptide(L)'
;FNSLQFNESLDQIILSSQKLSEIYIIDHSTSKEEATTNNGGRMGKGGDILYRWGNPIAYNQGSEMNQILFGQHNAQWIDKGLKDQDKIILFNNGTGRNPNHSSIDIITPPVDSFGNYIYDEESSFGPLQPEWSYKAPNKGDFFSKILSSVQRLPNGNTLICEGTKGKFFEINPNNEIVWEYINPETNSGEILHQGEEPISNVFMALKYSENFPGFSNKNIAPGDPIELNFNIGNCSQ
;
A
#
# COMPACT_ATOMS: atom_id res chain seq x y z
N PHE A 1 7.88 -11.79 -1.25
CA PHE A 1 7.17 -10.59 -1.70
C PHE A 1 5.69 -10.68 -1.29
N ASN A 2 5.06 -9.54 -1.00
CA ASN A 2 3.66 -9.46 -0.57
C ASN A 2 2.80 -8.57 -1.49
N SER A 3 3.40 -7.82 -2.40
CA SER A 3 2.70 -7.16 -3.50
C SER A 3 3.58 -7.07 -4.74
N LEU A 4 2.91 -7.02 -5.88
CA LEU A 4 3.45 -6.81 -7.20
C LEU A 4 2.45 -5.99 -8.01
N GLN A 5 2.94 -4.95 -8.72
CA GLN A 5 2.15 -4.23 -9.71
C GLN A 5 2.99 -3.97 -10.96
N PHE A 6 2.39 -4.13 -12.13
CA PHE A 6 2.96 -3.74 -13.41
C PHE A 6 2.49 -2.35 -13.80
N ASN A 7 3.43 -1.51 -14.22
CA ASN A 7 3.15 -0.19 -14.79
C ASN A 7 3.41 -0.24 -16.30
N GLU A 8 2.34 -0.29 -17.09
CA GLU A 8 2.40 -0.40 -18.54
C GLU A 8 3.11 0.79 -19.20
N SER A 9 2.93 2.00 -18.68
CA SER A 9 3.53 3.21 -19.26
C SER A 9 5.04 3.25 -19.11
N LEU A 10 5.54 2.79 -17.96
CA LEU A 10 6.96 2.72 -17.66
C LEU A 10 7.58 1.40 -18.16
N ASP A 11 6.75 0.38 -18.41
CA ASP A 11 7.16 -1.01 -18.66
C ASP A 11 8.05 -1.55 -17.52
N GLN A 12 7.58 -1.31 -16.29
CA GLN A 12 8.30 -1.63 -15.05
C GLN A 12 7.39 -2.37 -14.07
N ILE A 13 7.99 -3.13 -13.18
CA ILE A 13 7.30 -3.83 -12.10
C ILE A 13 7.80 -3.31 -10.75
N ILE A 14 6.87 -2.94 -9.86
CA ILE A 14 7.15 -2.69 -8.45
C ILE A 14 6.88 -3.95 -7.64
N LEU A 15 7.80 -4.25 -6.72
CA LEU A 15 7.74 -5.38 -5.80
C LEU A 15 7.88 -4.88 -4.37
N SER A 16 7.14 -5.47 -3.43
CA SER A 16 7.30 -5.19 -2.00
C SER A 16 7.78 -6.43 -1.25
N SER A 17 8.86 -6.27 -0.47
CA SER A 17 9.43 -7.31 0.38
C SER A 17 9.27 -6.95 1.85
N GLN A 18 8.26 -7.55 2.51
CA GLN A 18 8.00 -7.35 3.93
C GLN A 18 9.22 -7.63 4.81
N LYS A 19 9.87 -8.77 4.59
CA LYS A 19 10.99 -9.23 5.45
C LYS A 19 12.23 -8.36 5.33
N LEU A 20 12.47 -7.78 4.16
CA LEU A 20 13.60 -6.87 3.94
C LEU A 20 13.24 -5.42 4.26
N SER A 21 11.94 -5.14 4.47
CA SER A 21 11.43 -3.76 4.65
C SER A 21 11.83 -2.85 3.51
N GLU A 22 11.70 -3.34 2.27
CA GLU A 22 12.04 -2.63 1.05
C GLU A 22 11.00 -2.83 -0.04
N ILE A 23 10.93 -1.84 -0.92
CA ILE A 23 10.31 -1.95 -2.24
C ILE A 23 11.40 -1.95 -3.31
N TYR A 24 11.12 -2.60 -4.45
CA TYR A 24 12.02 -2.67 -5.59
C TYR A 24 11.28 -2.33 -6.87
N ILE A 25 11.97 -1.69 -7.81
CA ILE A 25 11.49 -1.52 -9.17
C ILE A 25 12.48 -2.21 -10.11
N ILE A 26 11.94 -3.00 -11.03
CA ILE A 26 12.70 -3.72 -12.05
C ILE A 26 12.19 -3.38 -13.44
N ASP A 27 13.06 -3.52 -14.44
CA ASP A 27 12.72 -3.34 -15.87
C ASP A 27 11.98 -4.58 -16.39
N HIS A 28 10.71 -4.39 -16.79
CA HIS A 28 9.92 -5.47 -17.40
C HIS A 28 10.19 -5.62 -18.91
N SER A 29 10.79 -4.62 -19.54
CA SER A 29 11.06 -4.63 -21.00
C SER A 29 12.19 -5.56 -21.43
N THR A 30 12.88 -6.21 -20.48
CA THR A 30 13.98 -7.13 -20.75
C THR A 30 13.50 -8.43 -21.36
N SER A 31 14.25 -8.95 -22.35
CA SER A 31 14.12 -10.33 -22.77
C SER A 31 14.61 -11.28 -21.65
N LYS A 32 14.30 -12.56 -21.77
CA LYS A 32 14.76 -13.57 -20.80
C LYS A 32 16.30 -13.61 -20.70
N GLU A 33 16.98 -13.46 -21.80
CA GLU A 33 18.44 -13.44 -21.89
C GLU A 33 19.01 -12.17 -21.22
N GLU A 34 18.46 -11.00 -21.52
CA GLU A 34 18.88 -9.73 -20.92
C GLU A 34 18.65 -9.70 -19.40
N ALA A 35 17.54 -10.29 -18.93
CA ALA A 35 17.23 -10.37 -17.49
C ALA A 35 18.26 -11.19 -16.69
N THR A 36 19.14 -11.94 -17.34
CA THR A 36 20.25 -12.67 -16.68
C THR A 36 21.55 -11.89 -16.65
N THR A 37 21.55 -10.68 -17.20
CA THR A 37 22.74 -9.81 -17.33
C THR A 37 22.49 -8.48 -16.66
N ASN A 38 23.49 -7.62 -16.63
CA ASN A 38 23.42 -6.24 -16.13
C ASN A 38 23.29 -5.19 -17.26
N ASN A 39 22.85 -5.60 -18.44
CA ASN A 39 22.62 -4.71 -19.58
C ASN A 39 21.42 -5.22 -20.42
N GLY A 40 20.83 -4.30 -21.20
CA GLY A 40 19.61 -4.59 -21.97
C GLY A 40 18.35 -4.02 -21.32
N GLY A 41 17.21 -4.25 -21.98
CA GLY A 41 15.96 -3.58 -21.65
C GLY A 41 15.96 -2.09 -21.98
N ARG A 42 14.82 -1.42 -21.74
CA ARG A 42 14.67 0.03 -22.00
C ARG A 42 15.55 0.89 -21.08
N MET A 43 15.80 0.40 -19.87
CA MET A 43 16.60 1.11 -18.88
C MET A 43 18.10 0.79 -18.99
N GLY A 44 18.49 -0.15 -19.89
CA GLY A 44 19.88 -0.50 -20.15
C GLY A 44 20.58 -1.27 -19.01
N LYS A 45 19.81 -1.77 -18.03
CA LYS A 45 20.35 -2.43 -16.82
C LYS A 45 20.02 -3.93 -16.73
N GLY A 46 19.41 -4.50 -17.78
CA GLY A 46 19.07 -5.92 -17.79
C GLY A 46 18.21 -6.31 -16.59
N GLY A 47 18.62 -7.34 -15.85
CA GLY A 47 17.91 -7.83 -14.67
C GLY A 47 18.27 -7.13 -13.35
N ASP A 48 19.13 -6.10 -13.38
CA ASP A 48 19.48 -5.35 -12.19
C ASP A 48 18.30 -4.54 -11.66
N ILE A 49 18.29 -4.31 -10.33
CA ILE A 49 17.31 -3.47 -9.67
C ILE A 49 17.48 -2.03 -10.16
N LEU A 50 16.41 -1.42 -10.68
CA LEU A 50 16.41 -0.02 -11.11
C LEU A 50 16.35 0.93 -9.92
N TYR A 51 15.53 0.59 -8.92
CA TYR A 51 15.28 1.39 -7.73
C TYR A 51 14.94 0.50 -6.55
N ARG A 52 15.37 0.90 -5.37
CA ARG A 52 15.01 0.28 -4.10
C ARG A 52 14.86 1.34 -3.02
N TRP A 53 13.97 1.10 -2.05
CA TRP A 53 13.70 2.08 -1.01
C TRP A 53 13.13 1.45 0.25
N GLY A 54 13.46 2.04 1.41
CA GLY A 54 12.86 1.73 2.70
C GLY A 54 13.81 1.28 3.78
N ASN A 55 14.82 0.46 3.45
CA ASN A 55 15.78 -0.06 4.42
C ASN A 55 17.21 -0.03 3.86
N PRO A 56 17.90 1.10 3.97
CA PRO A 56 19.24 1.24 3.38
C PRO A 56 20.29 0.30 3.97
N ILE A 57 20.09 -0.23 5.18
CA ILE A 57 21.02 -1.20 5.78
C ILE A 57 21.10 -2.48 4.93
N ALA A 58 20.00 -2.88 4.29
CA ALA A 58 19.92 -4.08 3.47
C ALA A 58 20.91 -4.07 2.28
N TYR A 59 21.50 -2.92 1.94
CA TYR A 59 22.54 -2.77 0.90
C TYR A 59 23.72 -1.92 1.36
N ASN A 60 24.04 -1.97 2.67
CA ASN A 60 25.19 -1.33 3.30
C ASN A 60 25.22 0.21 3.17
N GLN A 61 24.04 0.84 3.09
CA GLN A 61 23.90 2.30 3.06
C GLN A 61 23.15 2.79 4.29
N GLY A 62 23.79 3.60 5.11
CA GLY A 62 23.17 4.18 6.31
C GLY A 62 23.16 3.26 7.54
N SER A 63 22.27 3.56 8.47
CA SER A 63 22.12 2.91 9.78
C SER A 63 20.64 2.61 10.08
N GLU A 64 20.36 2.00 11.23
CA GLU A 64 18.98 1.75 11.69
C GLU A 64 18.12 3.03 11.76
N MET A 65 18.73 4.18 11.99
CA MET A 65 18.02 5.47 12.02
C MET A 65 17.54 5.92 10.63
N ASN A 66 18.09 5.35 9.56
CA ASN A 66 17.71 5.65 8.19
C ASN A 66 16.63 4.72 7.64
N GLN A 67 16.24 3.68 8.40
CA GLN A 67 15.17 2.78 8.01
C GLN A 67 13.82 3.50 8.08
N ILE A 68 13.05 3.45 6.99
CA ILE A 68 11.75 4.11 6.85
C ILE A 68 10.62 3.08 6.85
N LEU A 69 10.79 1.98 6.12
CA LEU A 69 9.80 0.91 6.02
C LEU A 69 10.02 -0.14 7.12
N PHE A 70 8.90 -0.62 7.67
CA PHE A 70 8.87 -1.59 8.75
C PHE A 70 7.79 -2.63 8.45
N GLY A 71 8.13 -3.61 7.60
CA GLY A 71 7.25 -4.70 7.24
C GLY A 71 6.07 -4.32 6.34
N GLN A 72 6.23 -3.36 5.47
CA GLN A 72 5.21 -2.77 4.60
C GLN A 72 4.50 -3.79 3.70
N HIS A 73 3.29 -3.40 3.25
CA HIS A 73 2.48 -4.14 2.28
C HIS A 73 1.94 -3.21 1.19
N ASN A 74 1.46 -3.82 0.12
CA ASN A 74 0.67 -3.19 -0.94
C ASN A 74 1.33 -1.92 -1.54
N ALA A 75 2.63 -2.00 -1.85
CA ALA A 75 3.29 -0.94 -2.60
C ALA A 75 2.81 -0.96 -4.06
N GLN A 76 2.40 0.21 -4.56
CA GLN A 76 1.86 0.36 -5.91
C GLN A 76 2.01 1.80 -6.40
N TRP A 77 2.06 1.99 -7.73
CA TRP A 77 1.86 3.32 -8.31
C TRP A 77 0.40 3.73 -8.19
N ILE A 78 0.17 5.01 -7.96
CA ILE A 78 -1.16 5.60 -7.99
C ILE A 78 -1.58 5.74 -9.45
N ASP A 79 -2.77 5.23 -9.79
CA ASP A 79 -3.29 5.18 -11.14
C ASP A 79 -3.44 6.57 -11.77
N LYS A 80 -3.31 6.60 -13.11
CA LYS A 80 -3.54 7.81 -13.89
C LYS A 80 -4.93 8.38 -13.69
N GLY A 81 -5.01 9.71 -13.62
CA GLY A 81 -6.24 10.45 -13.39
C GLY A 81 -6.62 10.60 -11.92
N LEU A 82 -5.89 9.97 -11.00
CA LEU A 82 -6.10 10.13 -9.57
C LEU A 82 -5.16 11.20 -8.99
N LYS A 83 -5.52 11.72 -7.82
CA LYS A 83 -4.63 12.61 -7.07
C LYS A 83 -3.31 11.89 -6.76
N ASP A 84 -2.20 12.59 -6.92
CA ASP A 84 -0.84 12.05 -6.77
C ASP A 84 -0.50 10.90 -7.74
N GLN A 85 -1.14 10.86 -8.94
CA GLN A 85 -0.84 9.89 -9.98
C GLN A 85 0.67 9.74 -10.24
N ASP A 86 1.08 8.55 -10.65
CA ASP A 86 2.47 8.17 -10.94
C ASP A 86 3.41 8.13 -9.72
N LYS A 87 2.99 8.62 -8.53
CA LYS A 87 3.70 8.41 -7.27
C LYS A 87 3.46 7.01 -6.73
N ILE A 88 4.29 6.56 -5.82
CA ILE A 88 4.14 5.28 -5.13
C ILE A 88 3.42 5.50 -3.81
N ILE A 89 2.36 4.73 -3.57
CA ILE A 89 1.65 4.65 -2.30
C ILE A 89 1.81 3.25 -1.70
N LEU A 90 1.92 3.16 -0.38
CA LEU A 90 2.05 1.88 0.32
C LEU A 90 1.48 1.94 1.75
N PHE A 91 1.15 0.76 2.28
CA PHE A 91 0.82 0.58 3.70
C PHE A 91 2.08 0.16 4.47
N ASN A 92 2.60 1.06 5.31
CA ASN A 92 3.76 0.79 6.15
C ASN A 92 3.29 0.27 7.52
N ASN A 93 3.40 -1.03 7.73
CA ASN A 93 2.85 -1.69 8.92
C ASN A 93 3.46 -1.17 10.22
N GLY A 94 4.74 -0.78 10.20
CA GLY A 94 5.37 -0.17 11.36
C GLY A 94 5.74 -1.14 12.48
N THR A 95 5.81 -2.43 12.16
CA THR A 95 6.23 -3.48 13.10
C THR A 95 7.72 -3.33 13.44
N GLY A 96 8.02 -2.99 14.67
CA GLY A 96 9.39 -2.66 15.13
C GLY A 96 9.64 -1.18 15.38
N ARG A 97 8.71 -0.29 15.01
CA ARG A 97 8.73 1.11 15.48
C ARG A 97 8.48 1.18 16.99
N ASN A 98 8.99 2.21 17.64
CA ASN A 98 8.74 2.46 19.07
C ASN A 98 7.95 3.78 19.28
N PRO A 99 6.68 3.73 19.73
CA PRO A 99 5.80 2.54 19.77
C PRO A 99 5.44 2.03 18.38
N ASN A 100 5.00 0.77 18.27
CA ASN A 100 4.47 0.23 17.02
C ASN A 100 3.27 1.06 16.54
N HIS A 101 3.29 1.45 15.29
CA HIS A 101 2.18 2.15 14.63
C HIS A 101 2.32 2.07 13.12
N SER A 102 1.20 1.97 12.43
CA SER A 102 1.16 1.98 10.98
C SER A 102 1.14 3.39 10.40
N SER A 103 1.50 3.50 9.13
CA SER A 103 1.31 4.71 8.33
C SER A 103 0.95 4.34 6.90
N ILE A 104 0.28 5.25 6.20
CA ILE A 104 0.20 5.24 4.75
C ILE A 104 1.21 6.25 4.25
N ASP A 105 2.11 5.82 3.40
CA ASP A 105 3.19 6.67 2.94
C ASP A 105 3.11 6.83 1.41
N ILE A 106 3.36 8.05 0.92
CA ILE A 106 3.50 8.39 -0.50
C ILE A 106 4.90 8.91 -0.76
N ILE A 107 5.53 8.38 -1.80
CA ILE A 107 6.84 8.81 -2.26
C ILE A 107 6.86 9.10 -3.76
N THR A 108 7.77 9.98 -4.14
CA THR A 108 8.17 10.21 -5.54
C THR A 108 9.63 9.78 -5.67
N PRO A 109 9.92 8.65 -6.31
CA PRO A 109 11.29 8.26 -6.60
C PRO A 109 11.99 9.35 -7.42
N PRO A 110 13.20 9.80 -7.04
CA PRO A 110 13.92 10.79 -7.81
C PRO A 110 14.42 10.19 -9.13
N VAL A 111 14.12 10.88 -10.22
CA VAL A 111 14.56 10.51 -11.57
C VAL A 111 15.28 11.69 -12.25
N ASP A 112 16.18 11.40 -13.16
CA ASP A 112 16.83 12.38 -14.01
C ASP A 112 15.90 12.82 -15.17
N SER A 113 16.39 13.72 -16.02
CA SER A 113 15.64 14.22 -17.19
C SER A 113 15.36 13.14 -18.26
N PHE A 114 15.99 11.97 -18.17
CA PHE A 114 15.81 10.84 -19.07
C PHE A 114 14.91 9.76 -18.47
N GLY A 115 14.47 9.92 -17.20
CA GLY A 115 13.64 8.95 -16.47
C GLY A 115 14.44 7.87 -15.76
N ASN A 116 15.77 7.97 -15.66
CA ASN A 116 16.56 7.04 -14.87
C ASN A 116 16.47 7.38 -13.39
N TYR A 117 16.34 6.36 -12.53
CA TYR A 117 16.37 6.55 -11.08
C TYR A 117 17.73 7.05 -10.63
N ILE A 118 17.72 8.15 -9.87
CA ILE A 118 18.95 8.76 -9.38
C ILE A 118 19.46 7.90 -8.22
N TYR A 119 20.70 7.46 -8.35
CA TYR A 119 21.44 6.74 -7.32
C TYR A 119 22.85 7.26 -7.24
N ASP A 120 23.29 7.55 -6.01
CA ASP A 120 24.66 7.90 -5.66
C ASP A 120 25.23 6.73 -4.85
N GLU A 121 26.36 6.16 -5.28
CA GLU A 121 26.99 5.00 -4.62
C GLU A 121 27.43 5.29 -3.18
N GLU A 122 27.57 6.55 -2.80
CA GLU A 122 27.94 6.97 -1.44
C GLU A 122 26.72 7.22 -0.53
N SER A 123 25.50 7.09 -1.07
CA SER A 123 24.25 7.36 -0.35
C SER A 123 23.15 6.33 -0.61
N SER A 124 22.11 6.35 0.22
CA SER A 124 20.92 5.55 -0.05
C SER A 124 20.06 6.15 -1.16
N PHE A 125 19.26 5.31 -1.86
CA PHE A 125 18.24 5.81 -2.76
C PHE A 125 17.30 6.79 -2.04
N GLY A 126 17.03 7.92 -2.68
CA GLY A 126 16.03 8.88 -2.23
C GLY A 126 14.58 8.44 -2.53
N PRO A 127 13.59 9.16 -2.00
CA PRO A 127 13.70 10.28 -1.08
C PRO A 127 14.06 9.82 0.34
N LEU A 128 14.66 10.69 1.16
CA LEU A 128 15.02 10.37 2.54
C LEU A 128 13.82 10.24 3.48
N GLN A 129 12.66 10.77 3.08
CA GLN A 129 11.41 10.69 3.82
C GLN A 129 10.24 10.62 2.84
N PRO A 130 9.09 10.04 3.22
CA PRO A 130 7.87 10.16 2.44
C PRO A 130 7.49 11.62 2.20
N GLU A 131 6.95 11.92 1.04
CA GLU A 131 6.39 13.22 0.70
C GLU A 131 5.11 13.51 1.50
N TRP A 132 4.33 12.46 1.75
CA TRP A 132 3.13 12.51 2.56
C TRP A 132 3.00 11.23 3.39
N SER A 133 2.52 11.38 4.63
CA SER A 133 2.20 10.26 5.51
C SER A 133 0.91 10.51 6.25
N TYR A 134 0.00 9.53 6.24
CA TYR A 134 -1.09 9.46 7.20
C TYR A 134 -0.69 8.60 8.39
N LYS A 135 -0.97 9.08 9.58
CA LYS A 135 -0.83 8.38 10.87
C LYS A 135 -2.00 8.79 11.75
N ALA A 136 -2.49 7.87 12.59
CA ALA A 136 -3.47 8.29 13.60
C ALA A 136 -2.86 9.32 14.57
N PRO A 137 -3.67 10.26 15.08
CA PRO A 137 -3.21 11.24 16.09
C PRO A 137 -2.55 10.56 17.29
N ASN A 138 -3.16 9.49 17.82
CA ASN A 138 -2.54 8.62 18.81
C ASN A 138 -1.95 7.39 18.07
N LYS A 139 -0.66 7.19 18.20
CA LYS A 139 0.05 6.16 17.43
C LYS A 139 -0.53 4.75 17.58
N GLY A 140 -1.04 4.39 18.76
CA GLY A 140 -1.63 3.07 19.02
C GLY A 140 -2.98 2.82 18.34
N ASP A 141 -3.69 3.86 17.92
CA ASP A 141 -5.04 3.74 17.35
C ASP A 141 -5.03 3.17 15.93
N PHE A 142 -3.90 3.26 15.24
CA PHE A 142 -3.71 2.72 13.89
C PHE A 142 -2.47 1.82 13.86
N PHE A 143 -2.69 0.51 13.98
CA PHE A 143 -1.62 -0.48 13.90
C PHE A 143 -2.10 -1.83 13.41
N SER A 144 -1.59 -2.25 12.27
CA SER A 144 -1.73 -3.59 11.73
C SER A 144 -0.33 -4.19 11.50
N LYS A 145 0.03 -5.23 12.25
CA LYS A 145 1.38 -5.78 12.22
C LYS A 145 1.75 -6.47 10.91
N ILE A 146 0.78 -6.96 10.16
CA ILE A 146 0.92 -7.68 8.87
C ILE A 146 -0.31 -7.39 8.00
N LEU A 147 -0.29 -7.88 6.74
CA LEU A 147 -1.38 -7.69 5.78
C LEU A 147 -1.62 -6.20 5.49
N SER A 148 -2.85 -5.87 5.14
CA SER A 148 -3.28 -4.49 4.93
C SER A 148 -3.06 -3.98 3.51
N SER A 149 -3.88 -3.02 3.13
CA SER A 149 -3.79 -2.38 1.83
C SER A 149 -4.22 -0.91 1.87
N VAL A 150 -3.91 -0.20 0.80
CA VAL A 150 -4.29 1.18 0.59
C VAL A 150 -4.71 1.38 -0.86
N GLN A 151 -5.72 2.21 -1.11
CA GLN A 151 -6.17 2.57 -2.46
C GLN A 151 -6.47 4.07 -2.52
N ARG A 152 -5.90 4.78 -3.48
CA ARG A 152 -6.32 6.14 -3.81
C ARG A 152 -7.62 6.09 -4.60
N LEU A 153 -8.61 6.91 -4.24
CA LEU A 153 -9.94 6.93 -4.83
C LEU A 153 -10.13 8.12 -5.79
N PRO A 154 -11.07 8.03 -6.76
CA PRO A 154 -11.34 9.10 -7.73
C PRO A 154 -11.78 10.43 -7.11
N ASN A 155 -12.42 10.40 -5.94
CA ASN A 155 -12.82 11.61 -5.20
C ASN A 155 -11.67 12.27 -4.42
N GLY A 156 -10.44 11.73 -4.54
CA GLY A 156 -9.24 12.21 -3.85
C GLY A 156 -9.06 11.64 -2.44
N ASN A 157 -10.02 10.86 -1.94
CA ASN A 157 -9.91 10.15 -0.69
C ASN A 157 -8.94 8.95 -0.78
N THR A 158 -8.65 8.36 0.35
CA THR A 158 -7.82 7.14 0.44
C THR A 158 -8.57 6.10 1.25
N LEU A 159 -8.85 4.95 0.64
CA LEU A 159 -9.35 3.76 1.34
C LEU A 159 -8.17 3.04 1.98
N ILE A 160 -8.31 2.68 3.25
CA ILE A 160 -7.30 1.99 4.05
C ILE A 160 -7.93 0.72 4.62
N CYS A 161 -7.25 -0.41 4.44
CA CYS A 161 -7.59 -1.68 5.08
C CYS A 161 -6.60 -1.94 6.22
N GLU A 162 -7.04 -1.83 7.46
CA GLU A 162 -6.29 -2.23 8.66
C GLU A 162 -6.46 -3.74 8.85
N GLY A 163 -5.63 -4.51 8.15
CA GLY A 163 -5.86 -5.93 7.85
C GLY A 163 -6.00 -6.84 9.06
N THR A 164 -5.24 -6.62 10.14
CA THR A 164 -5.30 -7.50 11.33
C THR A 164 -6.51 -7.24 12.24
N LYS A 165 -7.26 -6.18 11.95
CA LYS A 165 -8.50 -5.85 12.65
C LYS A 165 -9.74 -6.00 11.78
N GLY A 166 -9.58 -6.33 10.49
CA GLY A 166 -10.70 -6.33 9.54
C GLY A 166 -11.42 -4.98 9.45
N LYS A 167 -10.73 -3.90 9.78
CA LYS A 167 -11.26 -2.54 9.75
C LYS A 167 -10.91 -1.89 8.43
N PHE A 168 -11.91 -1.35 7.74
CA PHE A 168 -11.75 -0.54 6.54
C PHE A 168 -12.19 0.87 6.84
N PHE A 169 -11.42 1.86 6.41
CA PHE A 169 -11.82 3.24 6.59
C PHE A 169 -11.31 4.11 5.44
N GLU A 170 -12.02 5.20 5.20
CA GLU A 170 -11.72 6.15 4.14
C GLU A 170 -11.37 7.50 4.78
N ILE A 171 -10.22 8.05 4.40
CA ILE A 171 -9.81 9.39 4.80
C ILE A 171 -9.94 10.35 3.64
N ASN A 172 -10.37 11.58 3.93
CA ASN A 172 -10.41 12.68 2.97
C ASN A 172 -9.01 13.34 2.82
N PRO A 173 -8.83 14.30 1.89
CA PRO A 173 -7.55 15.01 1.71
C PRO A 173 -7.06 15.79 2.94
N ASN A 174 -7.91 16.02 3.93
CA ASN A 174 -7.56 16.68 5.20
C ASN A 174 -7.17 15.67 6.29
N ASN A 175 -7.06 14.37 5.95
CA ASN A 175 -6.80 13.27 6.87
C ASN A 175 -7.91 12.98 7.88
N GLU A 176 -9.14 13.41 7.61
CA GLU A 176 -10.31 13.13 8.44
C GLU A 176 -10.95 11.82 7.98
N ILE A 177 -11.30 10.93 8.91
CA ILE A 177 -12.05 9.71 8.61
C ILE A 177 -13.48 10.10 8.23
N VAL A 178 -13.87 9.74 7.00
CA VAL A 178 -15.20 10.07 6.44
C VAL A 178 -16.08 8.84 6.24
N TRP A 179 -15.52 7.66 6.37
CA TRP A 179 -16.24 6.38 6.29
C TRP A 179 -15.45 5.30 7.03
N GLU A 180 -16.16 4.40 7.68
CA GLU A 180 -15.59 3.26 8.39
C GLU A 180 -16.49 2.03 8.28
N TYR A 181 -15.89 0.86 8.15
CA TYR A 181 -16.55 -0.45 8.15
C TYR A 181 -15.69 -1.46 8.92
N ILE A 182 -16.33 -2.22 9.78
CA ILE A 182 -15.73 -3.36 10.49
C ILE A 182 -16.26 -4.63 9.84
N ASN A 183 -15.36 -5.51 9.37
CA ASN A 183 -15.76 -6.81 8.85
C ASN A 183 -16.22 -7.71 10.01
N PRO A 184 -17.52 -8.10 10.06
CA PRO A 184 -18.03 -8.92 11.15
C PRO A 184 -17.68 -10.41 11.03
N GLU A 185 -17.19 -10.86 9.89
CA GLU A 185 -16.78 -12.25 9.69
C GLU A 185 -15.40 -12.50 10.30
N THR A 186 -15.32 -13.46 11.23
CA THR A 186 -14.06 -13.89 11.84
C THR A 186 -13.24 -14.76 10.90
N ASN A 187 -11.97 -15.05 11.27
CA ASN A 187 -11.13 -15.99 10.53
C ASN A 187 -11.66 -17.43 10.52
N SER A 188 -12.55 -17.79 11.44
CA SER A 188 -13.24 -19.09 11.49
C SER A 188 -14.54 -19.13 10.70
N GLY A 189 -14.99 -17.98 10.13
CA GLY A 189 -16.25 -17.87 9.40
C GLY A 189 -17.47 -17.62 10.29
N GLU A 190 -17.26 -17.33 11.58
CA GLU A 190 -18.32 -16.90 12.48
C GLU A 190 -18.68 -15.45 12.21
N ILE A 191 -19.95 -15.11 12.30
CA ILE A 191 -20.44 -13.73 12.21
C ILE A 191 -20.60 -13.15 13.61
N LEU A 192 -19.95 -12.06 13.88
CA LEU A 192 -19.98 -11.35 15.16
C LEU A 192 -21.26 -10.57 15.35
N HIS A 193 -21.62 -10.33 16.61
CA HIS A 193 -22.64 -9.37 16.98
C HIS A 193 -22.06 -7.95 16.92
N GLN A 194 -22.92 -6.98 16.66
CA GLN A 194 -22.54 -5.58 16.67
C GLN A 194 -21.94 -5.18 18.02
N GLY A 195 -20.76 -4.56 18.01
CA GLY A 195 -20.04 -4.13 19.22
C GLY A 195 -19.05 -5.14 19.79
N GLU A 196 -18.97 -6.33 19.20
CA GLU A 196 -17.89 -7.30 19.53
C GLU A 196 -16.57 -6.88 18.87
N GLU A 197 -15.46 -7.24 19.53
CA GLU A 197 -14.11 -6.94 19.00
C GLU A 197 -13.84 -7.70 17.69
N PRO A 198 -13.43 -7.02 16.62
CA PRO A 198 -13.16 -7.67 15.36
C PRO A 198 -11.89 -8.52 15.42
N ILE A 199 -12.02 -9.80 15.06
CA ILE A 199 -10.94 -10.80 14.97
C ILE A 199 -10.81 -11.31 13.53
N SER A 200 -10.79 -10.41 12.59
CA SER A 200 -10.78 -10.70 11.17
C SER A 200 -9.45 -10.31 10.55
N ASN A 201 -8.79 -11.26 9.88
CA ASN A 201 -7.61 -10.95 9.08
C ASN A 201 -8.00 -10.75 7.62
N VAL A 202 -7.90 -9.52 7.12
CA VAL A 202 -8.19 -9.18 5.75
C VAL A 202 -6.92 -8.72 5.04
N PHE A 203 -6.60 -9.38 3.93
CA PHE A 203 -5.39 -9.07 3.18
C PHE A 203 -5.50 -7.73 2.45
N MET A 204 -6.64 -7.49 1.81
CA MET A 204 -6.86 -6.31 0.96
C MET A 204 -8.34 -5.95 0.92
N ALA A 205 -8.64 -4.65 0.88
CA ALA A 205 -9.95 -4.10 0.53
C ALA A 205 -9.79 -3.18 -0.69
N LEU A 206 -10.71 -3.33 -1.66
CA LEU A 206 -10.76 -2.49 -2.86
C LEU A 206 -12.18 -1.95 -3.03
N LYS A 207 -12.27 -0.68 -3.43
CA LYS A 207 -13.52 -0.01 -3.76
C LYS A 207 -13.61 0.21 -5.26
N TYR A 208 -14.69 -0.22 -5.84
CA TYR A 208 -14.99 -0.05 -7.26
C TYR A 208 -16.19 0.88 -7.43
N SER A 209 -16.22 1.65 -8.51
CA SER A 209 -17.41 2.42 -8.88
C SER A 209 -18.57 1.49 -9.29
N GLU A 210 -19.80 1.97 -9.17
CA GLU A 210 -20.99 1.22 -9.62
C GLU A 210 -20.92 0.87 -11.12
N ASN A 211 -20.20 1.66 -11.90
CA ASN A 211 -19.99 1.45 -13.34
C ASN A 211 -18.82 0.52 -13.67
N PHE A 212 -18.23 -0.14 -12.67
CA PHE A 212 -17.13 -1.07 -12.92
C PHE A 212 -17.59 -2.21 -13.85
N PRO A 213 -16.85 -2.49 -14.95
CA PRO A 213 -17.29 -3.48 -15.94
C PRO A 213 -17.58 -4.87 -15.38
N GLY A 214 -16.89 -5.26 -14.29
CA GLY A 214 -17.15 -6.53 -13.59
C GLY A 214 -18.53 -6.66 -12.96
N PHE A 215 -19.26 -5.54 -12.81
CA PHE A 215 -20.63 -5.52 -12.31
C PHE A 215 -21.68 -5.60 -13.43
N SER A 216 -21.26 -5.64 -14.70
CA SER A 216 -22.20 -5.79 -15.82
C SER A 216 -23.09 -7.01 -15.63
N ASN A 217 -24.38 -6.81 -15.71
CA ASN A 217 -25.41 -7.84 -15.50
C ASN A 217 -25.44 -8.46 -14.09
N LYS A 218 -24.87 -7.77 -13.09
CA LYS A 218 -24.96 -8.17 -11.67
C LYS A 218 -25.99 -7.31 -10.95
N ASN A 219 -26.74 -7.93 -10.04
CA ASN A 219 -27.50 -7.18 -9.05
C ASN A 219 -26.56 -6.74 -7.92
N ILE A 220 -26.31 -5.43 -7.82
CA ILE A 220 -25.47 -4.82 -6.78
C ILE A 220 -26.31 -4.07 -5.73
N ALA A 221 -27.63 -4.29 -5.71
CA ALA A 221 -28.47 -3.73 -4.64
C ALA A 221 -28.00 -4.25 -3.28
N PRO A 222 -27.95 -3.38 -2.26
CA PRO A 222 -27.61 -3.80 -0.91
C PRO A 222 -28.53 -4.93 -0.43
N GLY A 223 -27.96 -5.93 0.22
CA GLY A 223 -28.68 -6.93 0.99
C GLY A 223 -28.96 -6.46 2.42
N ASP A 224 -29.46 -7.36 3.24
CA ASP A 224 -29.56 -7.12 4.69
C ASP A 224 -28.15 -7.07 5.32
N PRO A 225 -27.99 -6.37 6.46
CA PRO A 225 -26.75 -6.42 7.25
C PRO A 225 -26.38 -7.87 7.60
N ILE A 226 -25.11 -8.19 7.52
CA ILE A 226 -24.61 -9.55 7.83
C ILE A 226 -24.31 -9.74 9.31
N GLU A 227 -24.16 -8.66 10.07
CA GLU A 227 -23.94 -8.70 11.51
C GLU A 227 -25.16 -9.25 12.25
N LEU A 228 -24.91 -10.00 13.31
CA LEU A 228 -25.95 -10.43 14.20
C LEU A 228 -26.41 -9.27 15.11
N ASN A 229 -27.71 -9.21 15.43
CA ASN A 229 -28.31 -8.18 16.29
C ASN A 229 -28.00 -6.74 15.83
N PHE A 230 -28.04 -6.51 14.54
CA PHE A 230 -27.83 -5.19 13.94
C PHE A 230 -28.79 -4.14 14.54
N ASN A 231 -28.25 -2.97 14.92
CA ASN A 231 -29.01 -1.85 15.46
C ASN A 231 -28.79 -0.56 14.65
N ILE A 232 -29.76 -0.16 13.86
CA ILE A 232 -29.71 1.04 13.01
C ILE A 232 -29.41 2.32 13.80
N GLY A 233 -29.83 2.40 15.06
CA GLY A 233 -29.61 3.59 15.91
C GLY A 233 -28.14 3.87 16.23
N ASN A 234 -27.24 2.92 16.03
CA ASN A 234 -25.81 3.05 16.28
C ASN A 234 -25.00 3.34 14.99
N CYS A 235 -25.64 3.34 13.83
CA CYS A 235 -25.02 3.76 12.59
C CYS A 235 -25.02 5.30 12.53
N SER A 236 -23.86 5.93 12.71
CA SER A 236 -23.70 7.34 12.36
C SER A 236 -23.85 7.48 10.85
N GLN A 237 -24.76 8.33 10.40
CA GLN A 237 -24.95 8.70 8.99
C GLN A 237 -23.75 9.50 8.47
#